data_bcf128a230a4892693b97b4265d43d5a
#
_entry.id   bcf128a230a4892693b97b4265d43d5a
#
_cell.length_a   1.000
_cell.length_b   1.000
_cell.length_c   1.000
_cell.angle_alpha   90.00
_cell.angle_beta   90.00
_cell.angle_gamma   90.00
#
_symmetry.space_group_name_H-M   'P 1'
#
loop_
_entity.id
_entity.type
_entity.pdbx_description
1 polymer ?
#
loop_
_entity_poly.entity_id
_entity_poly.type
_entity_poly.pdbx_seq_one_letter_code
_entity_poly.pdbx_strand_id
1 'polypeptide(L)'
;MQVGIAASAVFLGLGAKTAKELLAQTAIFMALTLISGGGVMALMLWQEIPSVSGAGALYIPPLTYLRLICFGILAFGFSYLIVKLIQQVRLNIGLCDEAAIRIEGQTILLRAMIDTGNYLKEPISGRSVALIGKNAAGKLEKLKCKERYALIPFHSVGSRNGLLEGMRTDSIYYRGNEVRNAVIAFYENDFEDIDMILGRDFLDRGLSNE
;
A
#
# COMPACT_ATOMS: atom_id res chain seq x y z
N MET A 1 -1.25 -16.72 -30.24
CA MET A 1 -2.71 -16.64 -30.08
C MET A 1 -3.13 -16.53 -28.61
N GLN A 2 -2.69 -17.40 -27.71
CA GLN A 2 -3.10 -17.39 -26.28
C GLN A 2 -2.72 -16.10 -25.53
N VAL A 3 -1.53 -15.54 -25.75
CA VAL A 3 -1.08 -14.29 -25.11
C VAL A 3 -1.94 -13.10 -25.54
N GLY A 4 -2.37 -13.06 -26.81
CA GLY A 4 -3.25 -12.02 -27.31
C GLY A 4 -4.64 -12.04 -26.66
N ILE A 5 -5.19 -13.25 -26.46
CA ILE A 5 -6.48 -13.44 -25.77
C ILE A 5 -6.36 -13.02 -24.29
N ALA A 6 -5.26 -13.42 -23.62
CA ALA A 6 -4.99 -13.03 -22.25
C ALA A 6 -4.84 -11.49 -22.09
N ALA A 7 -4.10 -10.85 -22.99
CA ALA A 7 -3.94 -9.40 -23.00
C ALA A 7 -5.27 -8.66 -23.23
N SER A 8 -6.12 -9.17 -24.13
CA SER A 8 -7.46 -8.61 -24.39
C SER A 8 -8.36 -8.74 -23.16
N ALA A 9 -8.37 -9.91 -22.51
CA ALA A 9 -9.15 -10.15 -21.29
C ALA A 9 -8.70 -9.24 -20.13
N VAL A 10 -7.39 -9.06 -19.96
CA VAL A 10 -6.82 -8.17 -18.95
C VAL A 10 -7.16 -6.71 -19.25
N PHE A 11 -7.06 -6.28 -20.49
CA PHE A 11 -7.39 -4.91 -20.89
C PHE A 11 -8.86 -4.58 -20.62
N LEU A 12 -9.78 -5.50 -20.97
CA LEU A 12 -11.23 -5.31 -20.76
C LEU A 12 -11.63 -5.42 -19.28
N GLY A 13 -10.96 -6.28 -18.50
CA GLY A 13 -11.32 -6.55 -17.11
C GLY A 13 -10.66 -5.62 -16.09
N LEU A 14 -9.42 -5.22 -16.29
CA LEU A 14 -8.62 -4.46 -15.31
C LEU A 14 -8.34 -3.01 -15.74
N GLY A 15 -8.67 -2.62 -16.98
CA GLY A 15 -8.61 -1.23 -17.43
C GLY A 15 -7.20 -0.63 -17.41
N ALA A 16 -6.20 -1.37 -17.89
CA ALA A 16 -4.82 -0.89 -17.96
C ALA A 16 -4.70 0.43 -18.74
N LYS A 17 -4.09 1.44 -18.14
CA LYS A 17 -3.95 2.79 -18.73
C LYS A 17 -2.67 2.96 -19.52
N THR A 18 -1.65 2.14 -19.25
CA THR A 18 -0.36 2.21 -19.93
C THR A 18 0.06 0.85 -20.48
N ALA A 19 0.89 0.85 -21.54
CA ALA A 19 1.42 -0.40 -22.11
C ALA A 19 2.25 -1.20 -21.09
N LYS A 20 2.97 -0.53 -20.19
CA LYS A 20 3.74 -1.19 -19.11
C LYS A 20 2.83 -1.87 -18.10
N GLU A 21 1.73 -1.23 -17.71
CA GLU A 21 0.73 -1.82 -16.82
C GLU A 21 0.05 -3.02 -17.47
N LEU A 22 -0.32 -2.91 -18.74
CA LEU A 22 -0.91 -4.01 -19.49
C LEU A 22 0.03 -5.23 -19.55
N LEU A 23 1.31 -5.00 -19.84
CA LEU A 23 2.31 -6.06 -19.87
C LEU A 23 2.47 -6.74 -18.50
N ALA A 24 2.60 -5.95 -17.45
CA ALA A 24 2.74 -6.47 -16.08
C ALA A 24 1.49 -7.25 -15.62
N GLN A 25 0.30 -6.73 -15.86
CA GLN A 25 -0.96 -7.38 -15.51
C GLN A 25 -1.15 -8.67 -16.33
N THR A 26 -0.80 -8.66 -17.62
CA THR A 26 -0.86 -9.86 -18.47
C THR A 26 0.12 -10.92 -17.99
N ALA A 27 1.35 -10.55 -17.61
CA ALA A 27 2.34 -11.47 -17.06
C ALA A 27 1.86 -12.11 -15.74
N ILE A 28 1.28 -11.30 -14.84
CA ILE A 28 0.69 -11.79 -13.59
C ILE A 28 -0.47 -12.74 -13.86
N PHE A 29 -1.37 -12.38 -14.78
CA PHE A 29 -2.50 -13.22 -15.16
C PHE A 29 -2.03 -14.57 -15.73
N MET A 30 -1.04 -14.56 -16.61
CA MET A 30 -0.45 -15.79 -17.18
C MET A 30 0.23 -16.64 -16.11
N ALA A 31 0.97 -16.03 -15.20
CA ALA A 31 1.60 -16.73 -14.08
C ALA A 31 0.57 -17.41 -13.16
N LEU A 32 -0.50 -16.69 -12.80
CA LEU A 32 -1.60 -17.25 -12.00
C LEU A 32 -2.31 -18.39 -12.72
N THR A 33 -2.53 -18.27 -14.03
CA THR A 33 -3.14 -19.33 -14.85
C THR A 33 -2.26 -20.58 -14.89
N LEU A 34 -0.94 -20.41 -15.06
CA LEU A 34 0.02 -21.52 -15.05
C LEU A 34 0.09 -22.21 -13.68
N ILE A 35 0.12 -21.44 -12.60
CA ILE A 35 0.14 -21.98 -11.22
C ILE A 35 -1.15 -22.73 -10.93
N SER A 36 -2.30 -22.17 -11.31
CA SER A 36 -3.61 -22.81 -11.10
C SER A 36 -3.74 -24.10 -11.92
N GLY A 37 -3.39 -24.05 -13.21
CA GLY A 37 -3.42 -25.22 -14.10
C GLY A 37 -2.42 -26.30 -13.69
N GLY A 38 -1.20 -25.91 -13.33
CA GLY A 38 -0.18 -26.80 -12.80
C GLY A 38 -0.58 -27.45 -11.48
N GLY A 39 -1.23 -26.69 -10.59
CA GLY A 39 -1.76 -27.20 -9.32
C GLY A 39 -2.84 -28.27 -9.52
N VAL A 40 -3.78 -28.01 -10.43
CA VAL A 40 -4.81 -29.00 -10.80
C VAL A 40 -4.16 -30.26 -11.37
N MET A 41 -3.17 -30.09 -12.25
CA MET A 41 -2.47 -31.21 -12.85
C MET A 41 -1.67 -32.04 -11.84
N ALA A 42 -1.01 -31.39 -10.89
CA ALA A 42 -0.30 -32.04 -9.80
C ALA A 42 -1.24 -32.88 -8.91
N LEU A 43 -2.42 -32.34 -8.60
CA LEU A 43 -3.45 -33.06 -7.84
C LEU A 43 -4.00 -34.27 -8.61
N MET A 44 -4.15 -34.16 -9.92
CA MET A 44 -4.56 -35.28 -10.79
C MET A 44 -3.52 -36.37 -10.82
N LEU A 45 -2.24 -36.02 -10.94
CA LEU A 45 -1.13 -36.98 -10.91
C LEU A 45 -1.03 -37.68 -9.56
N TRP A 46 -1.27 -36.96 -8.46
CA TRP A 46 -1.27 -37.58 -7.13
C TRP A 46 -2.40 -38.60 -6.94
N GLN A 47 -3.55 -38.38 -7.60
CA GLN A 47 -4.67 -39.32 -7.54
C GLN A 47 -4.55 -40.49 -8.55
N GLU A 48 -3.37 -40.65 -9.20
CA GLU A 48 -3.13 -41.69 -10.22
C GLU A 48 -4.15 -41.72 -11.37
N ILE A 49 -4.73 -40.55 -11.70
CA ILE A 49 -5.66 -40.44 -12.80
C ILE A 49 -4.87 -40.59 -14.10
N PRO A 50 -5.13 -41.62 -14.92
CA PRO A 50 -4.36 -41.84 -16.13
C PRO A 50 -4.56 -40.66 -17.09
N SER A 51 -3.48 -39.95 -17.39
CA SER A 51 -3.47 -38.93 -18.44
C SER A 51 -2.72 -39.47 -19.66
N VAL A 52 -3.33 -39.39 -20.82
CA VAL A 52 -2.67 -39.76 -22.09
C VAL A 52 -2.29 -38.48 -22.81
N SER A 53 -1.00 -38.30 -23.04
CA SER A 53 -0.50 -37.18 -23.86
C SER A 53 -0.20 -37.69 -25.27
N GLY A 54 -0.83 -37.09 -26.26
CA GLY A 54 -0.59 -37.36 -27.67
C GLY A 54 -0.78 -36.09 -28.51
N ALA A 55 0.10 -35.87 -29.48
CA ALA A 55 0.00 -34.78 -30.47
C ALA A 55 -0.21 -33.40 -29.91
N GLY A 56 0.40 -33.08 -28.75
CA GLY A 56 0.27 -31.72 -28.12
C GLY A 56 -1.04 -31.44 -27.40
N ALA A 57 -1.93 -32.41 -27.29
CA ALA A 57 -3.18 -32.34 -26.54
C ALA A 57 -3.11 -33.26 -25.32
N LEU A 58 -3.46 -32.72 -24.15
CA LEU A 58 -3.60 -33.48 -22.92
C LEU A 58 -5.04 -34.03 -22.88
N TYR A 59 -5.19 -35.35 -23.06
CA TYR A 59 -6.48 -36.01 -22.85
C TYR A 59 -6.69 -36.20 -21.36
N ILE A 60 -7.62 -35.46 -20.82
CA ILE A 60 -8.09 -35.60 -19.44
C ILE A 60 -9.33 -36.49 -19.48
N PRO A 61 -9.32 -37.67 -18.82
CA PRO A 61 -10.51 -38.51 -18.76
C PRO A 61 -11.67 -37.72 -18.14
N PRO A 62 -12.93 -38.08 -18.45
CA PRO A 62 -14.09 -37.30 -18.01
C PRO A 62 -14.13 -37.19 -16.48
N LEU A 63 -13.66 -36.04 -16.01
CA LEU A 63 -13.78 -35.66 -14.61
C LEU A 63 -15.25 -35.46 -14.29
N THR A 64 -15.71 -36.03 -13.20
CA THR A 64 -17.04 -35.72 -12.69
C THR A 64 -17.11 -34.20 -12.47
N TYR A 65 -18.14 -33.52 -12.98
CA TYR A 65 -18.31 -32.07 -12.86
C TYR A 65 -18.10 -31.56 -11.43
N LEU A 66 -18.49 -32.36 -10.44
CA LEU A 66 -18.28 -32.05 -9.02
C LEU A 66 -16.80 -31.90 -8.67
N ARG A 67 -15.91 -32.78 -9.18
CA ARG A 67 -14.47 -32.69 -8.93
C ARG A 67 -13.86 -31.46 -9.59
N LEU A 68 -14.30 -31.11 -10.79
CA LEU A 68 -13.85 -29.92 -11.49
C LEU A 68 -14.23 -28.65 -10.70
N ILE A 69 -15.45 -28.58 -10.19
CA ILE A 69 -15.93 -27.48 -9.36
C ILE A 69 -15.11 -27.39 -8.06
N CYS A 70 -14.87 -28.52 -7.39
CA CYS A 70 -14.05 -28.55 -6.16
C CYS A 70 -12.64 -28.04 -6.42
N PHE A 71 -11.99 -28.46 -7.49
CA PHE A 71 -10.66 -27.98 -7.85
C PHE A 71 -10.66 -26.48 -8.20
N GLY A 72 -11.69 -26.00 -8.89
CA GLY A 72 -11.87 -24.58 -9.16
C GLY A 72 -11.99 -23.74 -7.89
N ILE A 73 -12.77 -24.19 -6.93
CA ILE A 73 -12.95 -23.52 -5.63
C ILE A 73 -11.63 -23.52 -4.85
N LEU A 74 -10.91 -24.65 -4.81
CA LEU A 74 -9.60 -24.75 -4.14
C LEU A 74 -8.57 -23.81 -4.77
N ALA A 75 -8.47 -23.79 -6.10
CA ALA A 75 -7.55 -22.92 -6.82
C ALA A 75 -7.87 -21.43 -6.59
N PHE A 76 -9.17 -21.07 -6.59
CA PHE A 76 -9.62 -19.71 -6.29
C PHE A 76 -9.30 -19.33 -4.85
N GLY A 77 -9.59 -20.19 -3.86
CA GLY A 77 -9.31 -19.95 -2.46
C GLY A 77 -7.81 -19.78 -2.20
N PHE A 78 -6.97 -20.60 -2.83
CA PHE A 78 -5.52 -20.50 -2.75
C PHE A 78 -4.98 -19.20 -3.35
N SER A 79 -5.48 -18.82 -4.53
CA SER A 79 -5.13 -17.55 -5.17
C SER A 79 -5.53 -16.35 -4.31
N TYR A 80 -6.72 -16.37 -3.73
CA TYR A 80 -7.21 -15.35 -2.80
C TYR A 80 -6.31 -15.24 -1.56
N LEU A 81 -5.91 -16.37 -0.97
CA LEU A 81 -5.02 -16.40 0.17
C LEU A 81 -3.65 -15.80 -0.16
N ILE A 82 -3.07 -16.15 -1.31
CA ILE A 82 -1.79 -15.59 -1.77
C ILE A 82 -1.88 -14.08 -1.93
N VAL A 83 -2.92 -13.57 -2.59
CA VAL A 83 -3.11 -12.12 -2.77
C VAL A 83 -3.22 -11.42 -1.42
N LYS A 84 -3.99 -11.98 -0.49
CA LYS A 84 -4.13 -11.44 0.87
C LYS A 84 -2.81 -11.43 1.64
N LEU A 85 -2.03 -12.50 1.56
CA LEU A 85 -0.70 -12.56 2.17
C LEU A 85 0.26 -11.52 1.56
N ILE A 86 0.27 -11.37 0.23
CA ILE A 86 1.10 -10.37 -0.43
C ILE A 86 0.69 -8.95 -0.02
N GLN A 87 -0.60 -8.67 0.10
CA GLN A 87 -1.09 -7.38 0.57
C GLN A 87 -0.66 -7.12 2.02
N GLN A 88 -0.79 -8.11 2.89
CA GLN A 88 -0.39 -8.01 4.30
C GLN A 88 1.13 -7.83 4.46
N VAL A 89 1.92 -8.54 3.66
CA VAL A 89 3.38 -8.39 3.62
C VAL A 89 3.78 -7.02 3.09
N ARG A 90 3.14 -6.50 2.04
CA ARG A 90 3.40 -5.15 1.52
C ARG A 90 3.09 -4.06 2.55
N LEU A 91 2.02 -4.20 3.31
CA LEU A 91 1.67 -3.28 4.39
C LEU A 91 2.70 -3.31 5.54
N ASN A 92 3.30 -4.47 5.81
CA ASN A 92 4.24 -4.63 6.91
C ASN A 92 5.71 -4.32 6.57
N ILE A 93 6.16 -4.51 5.32
CA ILE A 93 7.60 -4.47 4.98
C ILE A 93 8.12 -3.10 4.57
N GLY A 94 7.28 -2.14 4.22
CA GLY A 94 7.82 -0.97 3.55
C GLY A 94 7.31 0.40 3.93
N LEU A 95 6.23 0.51 4.67
CA LEU A 95 5.58 1.81 4.84
C LEU A 95 5.46 2.26 6.30
N CYS A 96 5.52 1.35 7.27
CA CYS A 96 5.40 1.69 8.69
C CYS A 96 6.73 1.50 9.40
N ASP A 97 7.17 2.53 10.15
CA ASP A 97 8.37 2.53 10.98
C ASP A 97 8.21 3.56 12.11
N GLU A 98 9.13 3.57 13.07
CA GLU A 98 9.13 4.59 14.10
C GLU A 98 9.69 5.92 13.56
N ALA A 99 8.96 6.99 13.83
CA ALA A 99 9.41 8.35 13.60
C ALA A 99 9.65 9.06 14.94
N ALA A 100 10.73 9.82 15.03
CA ALA A 100 11.05 10.63 16.20
C ALA A 100 10.74 12.10 15.89
N ILE A 101 9.80 12.69 16.63
CA ILE A 101 9.49 14.11 16.57
C ILE A 101 10.26 14.81 17.68
N ARG A 102 11.03 15.82 17.32
CA ARG A 102 11.74 16.67 18.29
C ARG A 102 11.05 18.03 18.41
N ILE A 103 10.72 18.39 19.65
CA ILE A 103 10.09 19.68 19.99
C ILE A 103 10.68 20.14 21.33
N GLU A 104 11.31 21.32 21.34
CA GLU A 104 11.91 21.94 22.56
C GLU A 104 12.87 20.99 23.31
N GLY A 105 13.66 20.26 22.54
CA GLY A 105 14.61 19.30 23.10
C GLY A 105 14.01 17.98 23.57
N GLN A 106 12.69 17.84 23.57
CA GLN A 106 12.01 16.57 23.86
C GLN A 106 11.83 15.76 22.58
N THR A 107 12.02 14.46 22.69
CA THR A 107 11.83 13.52 21.57
C THR A 107 10.67 12.60 21.87
N ILE A 108 9.73 12.52 20.95
CA ILE A 108 8.56 11.66 21.05
C ILE A 108 8.61 10.66 19.91
N LEU A 109 8.52 9.38 20.23
CA LEU A 109 8.46 8.30 19.25
C LEU A 109 7.01 7.99 18.91
N LEU A 110 6.71 7.96 17.62
CA LEU A 110 5.40 7.66 17.06
C LEU A 110 5.54 6.64 15.93
N ARG A 111 4.58 5.76 15.81
CA ARG A 111 4.50 4.82 14.68
C ARG A 111 4.00 5.56 13.46
N ALA A 112 4.86 5.71 12.46
CA ALA A 112 4.60 6.47 11.26
C ALA A 112 4.47 5.60 10.03
N MET A 113 3.61 6.02 9.10
CA MET A 113 3.48 5.45 7.77
C MET A 113 3.79 6.52 6.72
N ILE A 114 4.49 6.11 5.65
CA ILE A 114 4.63 6.94 4.46
C ILE A 114 3.40 6.77 3.56
N ASP A 115 2.73 7.88 3.31
CA ASP A 115 1.71 7.99 2.27
C ASP A 115 2.24 8.87 1.12
N THR A 116 2.51 8.24 -0.01
CA THR A 116 3.01 8.94 -1.21
C THR A 116 1.96 9.89 -1.83
N GLY A 117 0.71 9.78 -1.42
CA GLY A 117 -0.38 10.68 -1.77
C GLY A 117 -0.50 11.91 -0.87
N ASN A 118 0.22 11.95 0.23
CA ASN A 118 0.23 13.09 1.14
C ASN A 118 1.18 14.18 0.62
N TYR A 119 0.62 15.21 -0.01
CA TYR A 119 1.33 16.40 -0.52
C TYR A 119 1.03 17.66 0.32
N LEU A 120 0.60 17.49 1.56
CA LEU A 120 0.29 18.64 2.42
C LEU A 120 1.53 19.47 2.69
N LYS A 121 1.39 20.79 2.50
CA LYS A 121 2.42 21.78 2.80
C LYS A 121 1.82 22.96 3.56
N GLU A 122 2.62 23.52 4.47
CA GLU A 122 2.26 24.77 5.11
C GLU A 122 2.29 25.90 4.08
N PRO A 123 1.20 26.68 3.91
CA PRO A 123 1.11 27.65 2.81
C PRO A 123 2.13 28.78 2.88
N ILE A 124 2.53 29.18 4.10
CA ILE A 124 3.43 30.32 4.33
C ILE A 124 4.89 29.93 4.05
N SER A 125 5.31 28.79 4.57
CA SER A 125 6.72 28.37 4.51
C SER A 125 7.01 27.30 3.45
N GLY A 126 5.98 26.68 2.85
CA GLY A 126 6.11 25.57 1.93
C GLY A 126 6.63 24.28 2.56
N ARG A 127 6.72 24.22 3.89
CA ARG A 127 7.26 23.07 4.63
C ARG A 127 6.33 21.88 4.57
N SER A 128 6.93 20.69 4.57
CA SER A 128 6.20 19.43 4.55
C SER A 128 5.42 19.22 5.84
N VAL A 129 4.19 18.73 5.70
CA VAL A 129 3.27 18.51 6.80
C VAL A 129 3.10 17.01 7.05
N ALA A 130 3.27 16.59 8.29
CA ALA A 130 2.93 15.27 8.78
C ALA A 130 1.56 15.30 9.48
N LEU A 131 0.70 14.33 9.20
CA LEU A 131 -0.60 14.19 9.88
C LEU A 131 -0.44 13.32 11.13
N ILE A 132 -1.02 13.76 12.24
CA ILE A 132 -1.01 13.04 13.52
C ILE A 132 -2.45 12.75 13.93
N GLY A 133 -2.72 11.46 14.24
CA GLY A 133 -4.01 11.02 14.74
C GLY A 133 -4.31 11.55 16.15
N LYS A 134 -5.58 11.57 16.52
CA LYS A 134 -6.11 12.14 17.74
C LYS A 134 -5.44 11.60 19.01
N ASN A 135 -5.25 10.28 19.11
CA ASN A 135 -4.63 9.65 20.28
C ASN A 135 -3.16 10.06 20.44
N ALA A 136 -2.43 10.12 19.33
CA ALA A 136 -1.04 10.56 19.33
C ALA A 136 -0.91 12.08 19.60
N ALA A 137 -1.87 12.88 19.15
CA ALA A 137 -1.95 14.31 19.46
C ALA A 137 -2.02 14.58 20.97
N GLY A 138 -2.70 13.72 21.74
CA GLY A 138 -2.73 13.78 23.21
C GLY A 138 -1.36 13.68 23.86
N LYS A 139 -0.41 12.93 23.28
CA LYS A 139 0.98 12.85 23.76
C LYS A 139 1.74 14.17 23.57
N LEU A 140 1.31 14.97 22.61
CA LEU A 140 1.92 16.26 22.24
C LEU A 140 1.23 17.48 22.87
N GLU A 141 0.12 17.27 23.59
CA GLU A 141 -0.72 18.37 24.11
C GLU A 141 0.04 19.28 25.08
N LYS A 142 0.94 18.71 25.88
CA LYS A 142 1.78 19.47 26.83
C LYS A 142 2.83 20.35 26.14
N LEU A 143 3.12 20.08 24.87
CA LEU A 143 4.12 20.79 24.07
C LEU A 143 3.49 21.81 23.11
N LYS A 144 2.16 21.95 23.14
CA LYS A 144 1.47 22.96 22.33
C LYS A 144 1.82 24.36 22.81
N CYS A 145 2.59 25.10 22.02
CA CYS A 145 2.93 26.48 22.27
C CYS A 145 2.30 27.38 21.20
N LYS A 146 1.74 28.51 21.62
CA LYS A 146 1.09 29.46 20.70
C LYS A 146 2.02 30.00 19.61
N GLU A 147 3.32 30.13 19.92
CA GLU A 147 4.34 30.64 19.00
C GLU A 147 4.62 29.67 17.83
N ARG A 148 4.32 28.40 18.02
CA ARG A 148 4.55 27.33 17.03
C ARG A 148 3.29 26.95 16.26
N TYR A 149 2.17 27.58 16.55
CA TYR A 149 0.89 27.28 15.93
C TYR A 149 0.92 27.51 14.41
N ALA A 150 0.29 26.61 13.67
CA ALA A 150 0.16 26.68 12.22
C ALA A 150 -1.25 26.25 11.80
N LEU A 151 -1.79 26.88 10.78
CA LEU A 151 -3.04 26.49 10.14
C LEU A 151 -2.73 25.93 8.75
N ILE A 152 -3.19 24.71 8.49
CA ILE A 152 -2.92 23.99 7.27
C ILE A 152 -4.23 23.78 6.51
N PRO A 153 -4.46 24.47 5.39
CA PRO A 153 -5.58 24.19 4.52
C PRO A 153 -5.39 22.84 3.83
N PHE A 154 -6.44 22.05 3.76
CA PHE A 154 -6.42 20.80 3.05
C PHE A 154 -7.66 20.61 2.18
N HIS A 155 -7.51 19.84 1.12
CA HIS A 155 -8.59 19.40 0.26
C HIS A 155 -8.68 17.88 0.31
N SER A 156 -9.86 17.37 0.58
CA SER A 156 -10.12 15.92 0.57
C SER A 156 -11.27 15.57 -0.37
N VAL A 157 -11.29 14.35 -0.85
CA VAL A 157 -12.42 13.82 -1.60
C VAL A 157 -13.66 13.82 -0.68
N GLY A 158 -14.63 14.70 -0.97
CA GLY A 158 -15.83 14.86 -0.15
C GLY A 158 -15.86 16.09 0.77
N SER A 159 -14.73 16.77 1.00
CA SER A 159 -14.67 18.06 1.72
C SER A 159 -13.86 19.06 0.90
N ARG A 160 -14.53 20.10 0.40
CA ARG A 160 -13.90 21.05 -0.53
C ARG A 160 -12.86 21.97 0.11
N ASN A 161 -13.03 22.35 1.38
CA ASN A 161 -12.12 23.22 2.09
C ASN A 161 -12.13 22.85 3.58
N GLY A 162 -11.02 22.29 4.06
CA GLY A 162 -10.79 22.03 5.47
C GLY A 162 -9.58 22.82 5.99
N LEU A 163 -9.56 23.10 7.28
CA LEU A 163 -8.43 23.67 8.00
C LEU A 163 -8.05 22.70 9.11
N LEU A 164 -6.77 22.31 9.14
CA LEU A 164 -6.21 21.55 10.23
C LEU A 164 -5.40 22.47 11.12
N GLU A 165 -5.58 22.31 12.40
CA GLU A 165 -4.67 22.89 13.38
C GLU A 165 -3.37 22.12 13.41
N GLY A 166 -2.27 22.80 13.55
CA GLY A 166 -0.96 22.19 13.58
C GLY A 166 0.06 22.97 14.36
N MET A 167 1.26 22.43 14.41
CA MET A 167 2.38 22.99 15.14
C MET A 167 3.68 22.76 14.40
N ARG A 168 4.60 23.72 14.45
CA ARG A 168 5.97 23.58 13.94
C ARG A 168 6.82 22.79 14.90
N THR A 169 7.59 21.83 14.36
CA THR A 169 8.55 21.01 15.11
C THR A 169 9.97 21.46 14.86
N ASP A 170 10.89 21.10 15.74
CA ASP A 170 12.33 21.34 15.51
C ASP A 170 12.82 20.42 14.39
N SER A 171 12.50 19.13 14.49
CA SER A 171 12.76 18.16 13.43
C SER A 171 11.86 16.91 13.56
N ILE A 172 11.69 16.21 12.44
CA ILE A 172 11.13 14.88 12.37
C ILE A 172 12.17 13.97 11.75
N TYR A 173 12.51 12.92 12.47
CA TYR A 173 13.47 11.91 12.04
C TYR A 173 12.73 10.62 11.64
N TYR A 174 12.97 10.13 10.43
CA TYR A 174 12.36 8.92 9.92
C TYR A 174 13.34 8.17 9.00
N ARG A 175 13.62 6.90 9.29
CA ARG A 175 14.48 6.01 8.48
C ARG A 175 15.85 6.61 8.10
N GLY A 176 16.51 7.28 9.03
CA GLY A 176 17.81 7.87 8.78
C GLY A 176 17.78 9.25 8.11
N ASN A 177 16.59 9.78 7.81
CA ASN A 177 16.40 11.13 7.27
C ASN A 177 15.88 12.07 8.34
N GLU A 178 16.47 13.25 8.45
CA GLU A 178 16.02 14.33 9.31
C GLU A 178 15.41 15.45 8.47
N VAL A 179 14.13 15.75 8.71
CA VAL A 179 13.45 16.91 8.13
C VAL A 179 13.32 17.97 9.20
N ARG A 180 14.07 19.06 9.07
CA ARG A 180 14.07 20.17 10.02
C ARG A 180 12.91 21.12 9.77
N ASN A 181 12.41 21.71 10.86
CA ASN A 181 11.32 22.66 10.82
C ASN A 181 10.07 22.14 10.12
N ALA A 182 9.82 20.84 10.14
CA ALA A 182 8.60 20.26 9.61
C ALA A 182 7.38 20.70 10.42
N VAL A 183 6.23 20.59 9.83
CA VAL A 183 4.96 20.94 10.49
C VAL A 183 4.20 19.65 10.76
N ILE A 184 3.57 19.55 11.92
CA ILE A 184 2.61 18.51 12.24
C ILE A 184 1.21 19.10 12.24
N ALA A 185 0.25 18.38 11.64
CA ALA A 185 -1.17 18.75 11.64
C ALA A 185 -1.97 17.71 12.42
N PHE A 186 -2.88 18.17 13.24
CA PHE A 186 -3.71 17.31 14.10
C PHE A 186 -4.98 16.91 13.36
N TYR A 187 -5.15 15.60 13.15
CA TYR A 187 -6.32 15.03 12.53
C TYR A 187 -7.35 14.66 13.59
N GLU A 188 -8.64 14.88 13.31
CA GLU A 188 -9.73 14.69 14.29
C GLU A 188 -10.02 13.23 14.61
N ASN A 189 -9.65 12.31 13.71
CA ASN A 189 -9.82 10.87 13.87
C ASN A 189 -8.48 10.17 14.09
N ASP A 190 -8.55 8.94 14.55
CA ASP A 190 -7.38 8.07 14.64
C ASP A 190 -7.15 7.32 13.35
N PHE A 191 -5.93 6.84 13.18
CA PHE A 191 -5.55 5.92 12.13
C PHE A 191 -5.50 4.50 12.69
N GLU A 192 -5.82 3.51 11.85
CA GLU A 192 -5.66 2.10 12.24
C GLU A 192 -4.17 1.74 12.31
N ASP A 193 -3.73 1.23 13.45
CA ASP A 193 -2.36 0.71 13.70
C ASP A 193 -1.19 1.70 13.52
N ILE A 194 -1.44 2.99 13.31
CA ILE A 194 -0.40 4.03 13.17
C ILE A 194 -0.77 5.28 13.94
N ASP A 195 0.24 6.03 14.35
CA ASP A 195 0.09 7.31 15.05
C ASP A 195 0.17 8.50 14.09
N MET A 196 0.92 8.34 12.97
CA MET A 196 1.30 9.46 12.10
C MET A 196 1.39 9.04 10.62
N ILE A 197 1.02 9.96 9.72
CA ILE A 197 1.19 9.83 8.27
C ILE A 197 2.20 10.89 7.80
N LEU A 198 3.24 10.42 7.14
CA LEU A 198 4.29 11.23 6.53
C LEU A 198 4.12 11.29 5.01
N GLY A 199 4.42 12.42 4.40
CA GLY A 199 4.50 12.55 2.95
C GLY A 199 5.82 12.01 2.37
N ARG A 200 5.89 11.95 1.05
CA ARG A 200 7.08 11.48 0.31
C ARG A 200 8.35 12.28 0.65
N ASP A 201 8.22 13.56 0.94
CA ASP A 201 9.33 14.46 1.26
C ASP A 201 10.18 13.98 2.46
N PHE A 202 9.60 13.12 3.31
CA PHE A 202 10.31 12.54 4.45
C PHE A 202 11.19 11.33 4.09
N LEU A 203 11.10 10.84 2.85
CA LEU A 203 11.96 9.77 2.31
C LEU A 203 13.18 10.31 1.56
N ASP A 204 13.08 11.49 0.97
CA ASP A 204 14.11 12.02 0.12
C ASP A 204 15.27 12.58 0.98
N ARG A 205 16.45 11.98 0.85
CA ARG A 205 17.67 12.47 1.48
C ARG A 205 18.03 13.83 0.88
N GLY A 206 17.84 14.89 1.65
CA GLY A 206 18.59 16.12 1.46
C GLY A 206 18.13 17.07 0.38
N LEU A 207 16.85 17.40 0.36
CA LEU A 207 16.40 18.73 -0.06
C LEU A 207 16.17 19.57 1.20
N SER A 208 17.17 19.64 2.06
CA SER A 208 17.29 20.72 3.03
C SER A 208 17.62 21.98 2.24
N ASN A 209 16.59 22.76 1.94
CA ASN A 209 16.80 24.13 1.49
C ASN A 209 17.57 24.89 2.57
N GLU A 210 18.73 25.39 2.18
CA GLU A 210 19.43 26.49 2.80
C GLU A 210 18.53 27.70 3.01
#